data_1644fc189cad249c5905201d613c37e0
#
_entry.id   1644fc189cad249c5905201d613c37e0
#
_cell.length_a   1.000
_cell.length_b   1.000
_cell.length_c   1.000
_cell.angle_alpha   90.00
_cell.angle_beta   90.00
_cell.angle_gamma   90.00
#
_symmetry.space_group_name_H-M   'P 1'
#
loop_
_entity.id
_entity.type
_entity.pdbx_description
1 polymer ?
#
loop_
_entity_poly.entity_id
_entity_poly.type
_entity_poly.pdbx_seq_one_letter_code
_entity_poly.pdbx_strand_id
1 'polypeptide(L)'
;IDFKRLRSSRAPRLFIAATHASTGRLRLFGNADLSVEAALASACLPTVHHAVMIDGEPYWDGGYSANPALFPLVRCGVADLLIVSLSPLDYGEVPRSAEEIRARALEFTFNASFLREATLLAEACEEARGPVIAFGLGAGRLERRLRALRTHLIDAHDDLGALSAETRLIAHLPFLERLRDQGRARAQRWLAEHGASIGRRATVDLARLYAPPGASA
;
A
#
# COMPACT_ATOMS: atom_id res chain seq x y z
N ILE A 1 -17.79 9.42 -10.40
CA ILE A 1 -17.13 8.12 -10.76
C ILE A 1 -18.15 7.27 -11.48
N ASP A 2 -17.75 6.70 -12.62
CA ASP A 2 -18.58 5.77 -13.39
C ASP A 2 -18.27 4.32 -12.95
N PHE A 3 -18.96 3.85 -11.93
CA PHE A 3 -18.80 2.49 -11.40
C PHE A 3 -19.20 1.42 -12.42
N LYS A 4 -20.15 1.69 -13.33
CA LYS A 4 -20.52 0.76 -14.39
C LYS A 4 -19.36 0.49 -15.33
N ARG A 5 -18.62 1.54 -15.69
CA ARG A 5 -17.40 1.43 -16.51
C ARG A 5 -16.28 0.70 -15.77
N LEU A 6 -16.10 0.96 -14.48
CA LEU A 6 -15.09 0.29 -13.65
C LEU A 6 -15.37 -1.20 -13.46
N ARG A 7 -16.64 -1.62 -13.48
CA ARG A 7 -17.03 -3.04 -13.43
C ARG A 7 -16.92 -3.77 -14.77
N SER A 8 -16.63 -3.06 -15.85
CA SER A 8 -16.51 -3.67 -17.17
C SER A 8 -15.22 -4.49 -17.32
N SER A 9 -15.23 -5.48 -18.21
CA SER A 9 -14.06 -6.31 -18.52
C SER A 9 -12.88 -5.55 -19.13
N ARG A 10 -13.10 -4.32 -19.61
CA ARG A 10 -12.07 -3.44 -20.17
C ARG A 10 -11.40 -2.54 -19.12
N ALA A 11 -11.95 -2.48 -17.91
CA ALA A 11 -11.35 -1.70 -16.84
C ALA A 11 -10.07 -2.38 -16.32
N PRO A 12 -9.11 -1.60 -15.80
CA PRO A 12 -7.99 -2.18 -15.06
C PRO A 12 -8.54 -2.95 -13.84
N ARG A 13 -7.82 -3.96 -13.38
CA ARG A 13 -8.16 -4.62 -12.12
C ARG A 13 -7.94 -3.66 -10.98
N LEU A 14 -8.98 -3.45 -10.18
CA LEU A 14 -8.96 -2.58 -9.02
C LEU A 14 -9.25 -3.40 -7.77
N PHE A 15 -8.57 -3.06 -6.69
CA PHE A 15 -8.81 -3.59 -5.36
C PHE A 15 -8.93 -2.40 -4.41
N ILE A 16 -10.05 -2.30 -3.72
CA ILE A 16 -10.29 -1.34 -2.64
C ILE A 16 -10.29 -2.12 -1.34
N ALA A 17 -9.45 -1.72 -0.39
CA ALA A 17 -9.37 -2.32 0.93
C ALA A 17 -10.34 -1.63 1.89
N ALA A 18 -11.05 -2.41 2.70
CA ALA A 18 -11.76 -1.95 3.88
C ALA A 18 -11.58 -2.95 5.02
N THR A 19 -11.72 -2.47 6.25
CA THR A 19 -11.60 -3.27 7.47
C THR A 19 -12.99 -3.58 8.02
N HIS A 20 -13.33 -4.85 8.17
CA HIS A 20 -14.59 -5.24 8.79
C HIS A 20 -14.61 -4.81 10.26
N ALA A 21 -15.55 -3.94 10.63
CA ALA A 21 -15.52 -3.23 11.91
C ALA A 21 -15.65 -4.14 13.15
N SER A 22 -16.35 -5.27 13.03
CA SER A 22 -16.55 -6.19 14.15
C SER A 22 -15.42 -7.22 14.31
N THR A 23 -14.63 -7.48 13.26
CA THR A 23 -13.63 -8.58 13.27
C THR A 23 -12.21 -8.12 13.00
N GLY A 24 -12.00 -6.89 12.52
CA GLY A 24 -10.71 -6.37 12.09
C GLY A 24 -10.16 -7.01 10.81
N ARG A 25 -10.93 -7.87 10.16
CA ARG A 25 -10.47 -8.59 8.97
C ARG A 25 -10.51 -7.71 7.73
N LEU A 26 -9.49 -7.88 6.90
CA LEU A 26 -9.42 -7.26 5.59
C LEU A 26 -10.55 -7.76 4.67
N ARG A 27 -11.27 -6.83 4.05
CA ARG A 27 -12.12 -7.06 2.89
C ARG A 27 -11.53 -6.34 1.69
N LEU A 28 -11.34 -7.05 0.59
CA LEU A 28 -10.95 -6.47 -0.69
C LEU A 28 -12.15 -6.48 -1.63
N PHE A 29 -12.57 -5.30 -2.03
CA PHE A 29 -13.60 -5.12 -3.06
C PHE A 29 -12.92 -5.08 -4.42
N GLY A 30 -13.18 -6.11 -5.25
CA GLY A 30 -12.72 -6.16 -6.63
C GLY A 30 -13.68 -5.44 -7.58
N ASN A 31 -13.35 -5.38 -8.87
CA ASN A 31 -14.14 -4.64 -9.86
C ASN A 31 -15.66 -4.94 -9.80
N ALA A 32 -16.06 -6.20 -9.57
CA ALA A 32 -17.46 -6.57 -9.50
C ALA A 32 -18.20 -5.94 -8.31
N ASP A 33 -17.50 -5.74 -7.21
CA ASP A 33 -18.04 -5.26 -5.92
C ASP A 33 -17.87 -3.73 -5.76
N LEU A 34 -17.26 -3.04 -6.74
CA LEU A 34 -17.01 -1.60 -6.63
C LEU A 34 -18.32 -0.82 -6.60
N SER A 35 -18.48 -0.01 -5.57
CA SER A 35 -19.63 0.87 -5.35
C SER A 35 -19.21 2.15 -4.65
N VAL A 36 -20.15 3.07 -4.48
CA VAL A 36 -19.91 4.30 -3.67
C VAL A 36 -19.61 3.91 -2.23
N GLU A 37 -20.36 2.94 -1.70
CA GLU A 37 -20.22 2.45 -0.32
C GLU A 37 -18.86 1.82 -0.11
N ALA A 38 -18.35 1.01 -1.06
CA ALA A 38 -16.99 0.44 -0.98
C ALA A 38 -15.90 1.53 -0.97
N ALA A 39 -16.07 2.57 -1.79
CA ALA A 39 -15.15 3.70 -1.81
C ALA A 39 -15.21 4.52 -0.51
N LEU A 40 -16.41 4.76 0.03
CA LEU A 40 -16.59 5.46 1.31
C LEU A 40 -16.03 4.64 2.48
N ALA A 41 -16.28 3.33 2.51
CA ALA A 41 -15.79 2.43 3.56
C ALA A 41 -14.25 2.46 3.63
N SER A 42 -13.59 2.45 2.46
CA SER A 42 -12.11 2.44 2.39
C SER A 42 -11.43 3.70 2.93
N ALA A 43 -12.18 4.78 3.13
CA ALA A 43 -11.71 6.05 3.67
C ALA A 43 -12.46 6.46 4.95
N CYS A 44 -13.23 5.56 5.55
CA CYS A 44 -14.07 5.81 6.72
C CYS A 44 -13.28 5.64 8.01
N LEU A 45 -12.74 6.73 8.54
CA LEU A 45 -12.00 6.73 9.81
C LEU A 45 -12.96 6.54 10.99
N PRO A 46 -12.76 5.52 11.86
CA PRO A 46 -13.63 5.25 13.02
C PRO A 46 -13.63 6.38 14.07
N THR A 47 -12.60 7.21 14.08
CA THR A 47 -12.50 8.36 14.96
C THR A 47 -13.36 9.55 14.50
N VAL A 48 -13.88 9.52 13.28
CA VAL A 48 -14.63 10.63 12.66
C VAL A 48 -16.04 10.20 12.26
N HIS A 49 -16.21 8.94 11.78
CA HIS A 49 -17.45 8.47 11.21
C HIS A 49 -17.90 7.10 11.74
N HIS A 50 -19.20 6.87 11.76
CA HIS A 50 -19.73 5.53 11.94
C HIS A 50 -19.35 4.63 10.78
N ALA A 51 -19.33 3.30 11.02
CA ALA A 51 -19.03 2.33 9.98
C ALA A 51 -20.00 2.42 8.80
N VAL A 52 -19.47 2.25 7.58
CA VAL A 52 -20.27 2.13 6.37
C VAL A 52 -20.84 0.72 6.29
N MET A 53 -22.15 0.63 6.14
CA MET A 53 -22.84 -0.67 6.01
C MET A 53 -22.86 -1.11 4.54
N ILE A 54 -22.36 -2.33 4.26
CA ILE A 54 -22.37 -2.95 2.94
C ILE A 54 -22.91 -4.38 3.11
N ASP A 55 -24.01 -4.68 2.46
CA ASP A 55 -24.68 -5.99 2.55
C ASP A 55 -24.98 -6.44 3.99
N GLY A 56 -25.30 -5.48 4.87
CA GLY A 56 -25.58 -5.73 6.29
C GLY A 56 -24.35 -5.82 7.20
N GLU A 57 -23.14 -5.73 6.66
CA GLU A 57 -21.87 -5.81 7.38
C GLU A 57 -21.22 -4.42 7.53
N PRO A 58 -20.62 -4.10 8.70
CA PRO A 58 -20.00 -2.81 8.97
C PRO A 58 -18.53 -2.75 8.53
N TYR A 59 -18.13 -1.65 7.87
CA TYR A 59 -16.76 -1.47 7.40
C TYR A 59 -16.20 -0.09 7.76
N TRP A 60 -14.91 -0.08 8.08
CA TRP A 60 -14.06 1.08 8.26
C TRP A 60 -12.89 1.11 7.26
N ASP A 61 -12.08 2.17 7.34
CA ASP A 61 -10.91 2.40 6.51
C ASP A 61 -10.01 1.16 6.39
N GLY A 62 -9.62 0.86 5.17
CA GLY A 62 -8.76 -0.27 4.84
C GLY A 62 -7.38 -0.18 5.46
N GLY A 63 -6.90 1.02 5.77
CA GLY A 63 -5.59 1.24 6.38
C GLY A 63 -5.37 0.54 7.71
N TYR A 64 -6.44 0.17 8.43
CA TYR A 64 -6.33 -0.61 9.65
C TYR A 64 -5.99 -2.09 9.42
N SER A 65 -6.23 -2.63 8.24
CA SER A 65 -5.98 -4.04 7.91
C SER A 65 -5.03 -4.26 6.74
N ALA A 66 -4.90 -3.28 5.82
CA ALA A 66 -3.95 -3.31 4.70
C ALA A 66 -3.75 -1.91 4.11
N ASN A 67 -2.50 -1.42 4.03
CA ASN A 67 -2.20 -0.05 3.57
C ASN A 67 -0.91 0.03 2.73
N PRO A 68 -0.92 -0.40 1.46
CA PRO A 68 -1.89 -1.22 0.73
C PRO A 68 -1.72 -2.73 0.95
N ALA A 69 -2.66 -3.54 0.43
CA ALA A 69 -2.51 -4.97 0.32
C ALA A 69 -1.66 -5.31 -0.92
N LEU A 70 -0.49 -5.94 -0.73
CA LEU A 70 0.45 -6.26 -1.81
C LEU A 70 0.21 -7.65 -2.41
N PHE A 71 -0.04 -8.64 -1.58
CA PHE A 71 -0.12 -10.04 -1.98
C PHE A 71 -1.22 -10.35 -3.02
N PRO A 72 -2.39 -9.69 -2.99
CA PRO A 72 -3.40 -9.84 -4.05
C PRO A 72 -2.88 -9.50 -5.44
N LEU A 73 -2.01 -8.49 -5.56
CA LEU A 73 -1.39 -8.10 -6.83
C LEU A 73 -0.40 -9.15 -7.32
N VAL A 74 0.42 -9.72 -6.43
CA VAL A 74 1.30 -10.84 -6.74
C VAL A 74 0.49 -12.04 -7.25
N ARG A 75 -0.65 -12.33 -6.61
CA ARG A 75 -1.57 -13.40 -7.05
C ARG A 75 -2.21 -13.10 -8.41
N CYS A 76 -2.34 -11.85 -8.80
CA CYS A 76 -2.76 -11.48 -10.16
C CYS A 76 -1.67 -11.73 -11.22
N GLY A 77 -0.42 -11.93 -10.79
CA GLY A 77 0.71 -12.22 -11.68
C GLY A 77 1.31 -10.98 -12.33
N VAL A 78 1.29 -9.85 -11.63
CA VAL A 78 2.03 -8.66 -12.05
C VAL A 78 3.54 -8.95 -12.03
N ALA A 79 4.26 -8.44 -13.00
CA ALA A 79 5.70 -8.56 -13.06
C ALA A 79 6.41 -7.35 -12.42
N ASP A 80 5.78 -6.19 -12.45
CA ASP A 80 6.25 -4.97 -11.81
C ASP A 80 5.22 -4.51 -10.78
N LEU A 81 5.68 -4.24 -9.57
CA LEU A 81 4.89 -3.72 -8.46
C LEU A 81 5.42 -2.35 -8.08
N LEU A 82 4.67 -1.30 -8.41
CA LEU A 82 4.98 0.07 -8.01
C LEU A 82 4.18 0.42 -6.75
N ILE A 83 4.89 0.72 -5.68
CA ILE A 83 4.33 1.18 -4.41
C ILE A 83 4.42 2.72 -4.39
N VAL A 84 3.32 3.39 -4.04
CA VAL A 84 3.30 4.82 -3.75
C VAL A 84 3.12 4.98 -2.25
N SER A 85 4.21 5.32 -1.54
CA SER A 85 4.21 5.48 -0.08
C SER A 85 3.99 6.92 0.31
N LEU A 86 3.00 7.15 1.17
CA LEU A 86 2.75 8.46 1.80
C LEU A 86 3.29 8.51 3.23
N SER A 87 3.69 7.38 3.78
CA SER A 87 4.23 7.26 5.13
C SER A 87 5.75 7.20 5.08
N PRO A 88 6.44 7.82 6.06
CA PRO A 88 7.89 7.77 6.13
C PRO A 88 8.40 6.34 6.38
N LEU A 89 9.56 6.03 5.84
CA LEU A 89 10.29 4.80 6.14
C LEU A 89 11.02 4.91 7.49
N ASP A 90 11.45 6.12 7.81
CA ASP A 90 12.07 6.48 9.08
C ASP A 90 11.30 7.68 9.66
N TYR A 91 10.89 7.56 10.90
CA TYR A 91 10.14 8.58 11.63
C TYR A 91 11.03 9.60 12.36
N GLY A 92 12.35 9.50 12.23
CA GLY A 92 13.31 10.39 12.86
C GLY A 92 13.34 10.27 14.38
N GLU A 93 13.43 11.40 15.07
CA GLU A 93 13.57 11.43 16.53
C GLU A 93 12.42 10.76 17.30
N VAL A 94 12.77 10.19 18.45
CA VAL A 94 11.80 9.57 19.35
C VAL A 94 10.92 10.66 19.97
N PRO A 95 9.59 10.57 19.87
CA PRO A 95 8.68 11.58 20.41
C PRO A 95 8.76 11.61 21.95
N ARG A 96 8.66 12.80 22.53
CA ARG A 96 8.80 13.01 23.99
C ARG A 96 7.54 13.55 24.64
N SER A 97 6.68 14.24 23.91
CA SER A 97 5.39 14.71 24.43
C SER A 97 4.30 13.65 24.27
N ALA A 98 3.30 13.69 25.14
CA ALA A 98 2.17 12.77 25.08
C ALA A 98 1.38 12.91 23.76
N GLU A 99 1.35 14.09 23.17
CA GLU A 99 0.70 14.35 21.90
C GLU A 99 1.47 13.72 20.73
N GLU A 100 2.78 13.94 20.63
CA GLU A 100 3.65 13.34 19.63
C GLU A 100 3.66 11.81 19.73
N ILE A 101 3.66 11.25 20.95
CA ILE A 101 3.59 9.81 21.19
C ILE A 101 2.28 9.24 20.65
N ARG A 102 1.14 9.89 20.93
CA ARG A 102 -0.17 9.44 20.41
C ARG A 102 -0.23 9.50 18.88
N ALA A 103 0.26 10.59 18.30
CA ALA A 103 0.32 10.74 16.85
C ALA A 103 1.18 9.63 16.21
N ARG A 104 2.36 9.37 16.76
CA ARG A 104 3.27 8.30 16.32
C ARG A 104 2.65 6.91 16.46
N ALA A 105 1.97 6.63 17.57
CA ALA A 105 1.29 5.35 17.77
C ALA A 105 0.17 5.12 16.75
N LEU A 106 -0.57 6.17 16.39
CA LEU A 106 -1.59 6.10 15.34
C LEU A 106 -0.97 5.81 13.97
N GLU A 107 0.12 6.48 13.62
CA GLU A 107 0.86 6.23 12.37
C GLU A 107 1.37 4.79 12.31
N PHE A 108 1.92 4.25 13.38
CA PHE A 108 2.34 2.85 13.46
C PHE A 108 1.17 1.89 13.24
N THR A 109 0.00 2.20 13.78
CA THR A 109 -1.21 1.38 13.58
C THR A 109 -1.58 1.29 12.10
N PHE A 110 -1.51 2.39 11.35
CA PHE A 110 -1.79 2.40 9.91
C PHE A 110 -0.73 1.70 9.07
N ASN A 111 0.52 1.70 9.51
CA ASN A 111 1.63 1.15 8.73
C ASN A 111 1.98 -0.30 9.08
N ALA A 112 1.57 -0.78 10.25
CA ALA A 112 1.99 -2.09 10.76
C ALA A 112 1.62 -3.25 9.80
N SER A 113 0.43 -3.21 9.21
CA SER A 113 -0.03 -4.24 8.28
C SER A 113 0.81 -4.25 7.00
N PHE A 114 1.09 -3.08 6.45
CA PHE A 114 1.92 -2.92 5.26
C PHE A 114 3.36 -3.34 5.51
N LEU A 115 3.99 -2.88 6.60
CA LEU A 115 5.37 -3.25 6.93
C LEU A 115 5.53 -4.76 7.06
N ARG A 116 4.60 -5.42 7.76
CA ARG A 116 4.60 -6.88 7.88
C ARG A 116 4.46 -7.57 6.53
N GLU A 117 3.52 -7.12 5.69
CA GLU A 117 3.30 -7.73 4.38
C GLU A 117 4.48 -7.48 3.45
N ALA A 118 5.09 -6.29 3.47
CA ALA A 118 6.26 -5.95 2.67
C ALA A 118 7.49 -6.78 3.07
N THR A 119 7.73 -6.95 4.39
CA THR A 119 8.81 -7.82 4.90
C THR A 119 8.60 -9.26 4.46
N LEU A 120 7.42 -9.83 4.70
CA LEU A 120 7.13 -11.21 4.28
C LEU A 120 7.21 -11.41 2.76
N LEU A 121 6.79 -10.42 1.98
CA LEU A 121 6.91 -10.46 0.53
C LEU A 121 8.38 -10.43 0.10
N ALA A 122 9.21 -9.60 0.75
CA ALA A 122 10.64 -9.53 0.49
C ALA A 122 11.32 -10.89 0.77
N GLU A 123 11.09 -11.46 1.95
CA GLU A 123 11.61 -12.78 2.34
C GLU A 123 11.17 -13.88 1.34
N ALA A 124 9.89 -13.91 0.98
CA ALA A 124 9.36 -14.86 0.01
C ALA A 124 9.99 -14.70 -1.38
N CYS A 125 10.29 -13.46 -1.80
CA CYS A 125 10.99 -13.20 -3.06
C CYS A 125 12.46 -13.69 -3.03
N GLU A 126 13.15 -13.48 -1.92
CA GLU A 126 14.52 -13.96 -1.72
C GLU A 126 14.57 -15.48 -1.71
N GLU A 127 13.70 -16.13 -0.95
CA GLU A 127 13.59 -17.58 -0.92
C GLU A 127 13.29 -18.15 -2.31
N ALA A 128 12.35 -17.55 -3.04
CA ALA A 128 12.02 -17.94 -4.40
C ALA A 128 13.21 -17.81 -5.38
N ARG A 129 14.14 -16.88 -5.16
CA ARG A 129 15.35 -16.69 -5.97
C ARG A 129 16.49 -17.64 -5.62
N GLY A 130 16.44 -18.23 -4.45
CA GLY A 130 17.43 -19.21 -3.99
C GLY A 130 17.56 -20.43 -4.91
N PRO A 131 18.57 -21.28 -4.69
CA PRO A 131 18.79 -22.48 -5.50
C PRO A 131 17.58 -23.40 -5.38
N VAL A 132 16.96 -23.73 -6.51
CA VAL A 132 15.90 -24.74 -6.56
C VAL A 132 16.58 -26.08 -6.28
N ILE A 133 16.39 -26.66 -5.09
CA ILE A 133 16.67 -28.04 -4.84
C ILE A 133 15.59 -28.84 -5.60
N ALA A 134 15.87 -29.08 -6.86
CA ALA A 134 14.96 -29.73 -7.78
C ALA A 134 14.89 -31.23 -7.48
N PHE A 135 14.03 -31.63 -6.56
CA PHE A 135 13.50 -32.97 -6.52
C PHE A 135 12.45 -33.16 -7.64
N GLY A 136 12.83 -32.95 -8.91
CA GLY A 136 12.02 -33.31 -10.07
C GLY A 136 10.68 -32.57 -10.27
N LEU A 137 10.30 -31.69 -9.37
CA LEU A 137 9.08 -30.87 -9.45
C LEU A 137 9.47 -29.42 -9.76
N GLY A 138 9.12 -28.92 -10.94
CA GLY A 138 9.40 -27.53 -11.33
C GLY A 138 8.79 -26.53 -10.37
N ALA A 139 9.34 -25.31 -10.31
CA ALA A 139 8.87 -24.22 -9.46
C ALA A 139 7.34 -24.00 -9.57
N GLY A 140 6.67 -23.89 -8.44
CA GLY A 140 5.23 -23.64 -8.36
C GLY A 140 4.84 -22.32 -9.02
N ARG A 141 3.55 -22.14 -9.33
CA ARG A 141 3.05 -20.93 -9.99
C ARG A 141 3.35 -19.67 -9.20
N LEU A 142 3.21 -19.72 -7.88
CA LEU A 142 3.50 -18.60 -6.98
C LEU A 142 5.00 -18.30 -6.94
N GLU A 143 5.82 -19.31 -6.79
CA GLU A 143 7.29 -19.18 -6.75
C GLU A 143 7.81 -18.50 -8.03
N ARG A 144 7.33 -18.91 -9.21
CA ARG A 144 7.70 -18.26 -10.48
C ARG A 144 7.31 -16.77 -10.51
N ARG A 145 6.17 -16.40 -9.91
CA ARG A 145 5.73 -15.01 -9.82
C ARG A 145 6.60 -14.20 -8.88
N LEU A 146 6.91 -14.72 -7.71
CA LEU A 146 7.79 -14.10 -6.73
C LEU A 146 9.19 -13.90 -7.30
N ARG A 147 9.73 -14.90 -7.97
CA ARG A 147 11.05 -14.84 -8.64
C ARG A 147 11.11 -13.76 -9.72
N ALA A 148 10.03 -13.56 -10.45
CA ALA A 148 9.93 -12.58 -11.55
C ALA A 148 9.53 -11.19 -11.08
N LEU A 149 9.12 -11.01 -9.83
CA LEU A 149 8.61 -9.74 -9.32
C LEU A 149 9.73 -8.69 -9.23
N ARG A 150 9.47 -7.54 -9.84
CA ARG A 150 10.30 -6.33 -9.74
C ARG A 150 9.55 -5.29 -8.94
N THR A 151 10.23 -4.68 -8.01
CA THR A 151 9.65 -3.72 -7.07
C THR A 151 10.17 -2.32 -7.33
N HIS A 152 9.25 -1.36 -7.20
CA HIS A 152 9.48 0.06 -7.41
C HIS A 152 8.80 0.84 -6.29
N LEU A 153 9.36 2.00 -5.93
CA LEU A 153 8.82 2.84 -4.88
C LEU A 153 8.82 4.31 -5.33
N ILE A 154 7.68 4.96 -5.20
CA ILE A 154 7.59 6.42 -5.15
C ILE A 154 7.35 6.79 -3.70
N ASP A 155 8.33 7.41 -3.08
CA ASP A 155 8.24 7.90 -1.72
C ASP A 155 7.87 9.39 -1.75
N ALA A 156 6.86 9.79 -1.00
CA ALA A 156 6.37 11.15 -0.89
C ALA A 156 6.72 11.80 0.47
N HIS A 157 7.56 11.16 1.28
CA HIS A 157 7.86 11.64 2.63
C HIS A 157 8.44 13.05 2.65
N ASP A 158 9.40 13.38 1.78
CA ASP A 158 10.00 14.71 1.71
C ASP A 158 8.97 15.81 1.42
N ASP A 159 7.93 15.49 0.63
CA ASP A 159 6.89 16.43 0.26
C ASP A 159 5.79 16.55 1.34
N LEU A 160 5.56 15.51 2.14
CA LEU A 160 4.47 15.41 3.10
C LEU A 160 4.92 15.45 4.57
N GLY A 161 6.19 15.19 4.85
CA GLY A 161 6.72 15.07 6.22
C GLY A 161 6.59 16.33 7.08
N ALA A 162 6.47 17.50 6.44
CA ALA A 162 6.22 18.77 7.13
C ALA A 162 4.73 19.02 7.44
N LEU A 163 3.82 18.17 6.94
CA LEU A 163 2.38 18.32 7.15
C LEU A 163 1.97 17.61 8.44
N SER A 164 1.24 18.32 9.32
CA SER A 164 0.66 17.71 10.52
C SER A 164 -0.42 16.68 10.17
N ALA A 165 -0.67 15.72 11.06
CA ALA A 165 -1.70 14.69 10.87
C ALA A 165 -3.11 15.28 10.65
N GLU A 166 -3.39 16.46 11.23
CA GLU A 166 -4.66 17.16 11.11
C GLU A 166 -4.95 17.63 9.67
N THR A 167 -3.89 17.86 8.87
CA THR A 167 -4.04 18.26 7.47
C THR A 167 -4.77 17.22 6.62
N ARG A 168 -4.78 15.94 7.05
CA ARG A 168 -5.51 14.85 6.39
C ARG A 168 -7.02 15.05 6.35
N LEU A 169 -7.56 15.89 7.25
CA LEU A 169 -8.99 16.22 7.34
C LEU A 169 -9.35 17.54 6.64
N ILE A 170 -8.39 18.22 6.04
CA ILE A 170 -8.61 19.51 5.38
C ILE A 170 -9.16 19.30 3.97
N ALA A 171 -10.48 19.52 3.80
CA ALA A 171 -11.15 19.50 2.51
C ALA A 171 -11.19 20.89 1.85
N HIS A 172 -10.03 21.54 1.71
CA HIS A 172 -9.89 22.86 1.12
C HIS A 172 -9.30 22.77 -0.28
N LEU A 173 -10.04 23.19 -1.31
CA LEU A 173 -9.68 22.97 -2.71
C LEU A 173 -8.27 23.44 -3.08
N PRO A 174 -7.82 24.68 -2.76
CA PRO A 174 -6.46 25.10 -3.07
C PRO A 174 -5.38 24.24 -2.42
N PHE A 175 -5.62 23.72 -1.22
CA PHE A 175 -4.71 22.78 -0.55
C PHE A 175 -4.64 21.44 -1.28
N LEU A 176 -5.79 20.88 -1.67
CA LEU A 176 -5.86 19.64 -2.43
C LEU A 176 -5.21 19.78 -3.81
N GLU A 177 -5.39 20.92 -4.48
CA GLU A 177 -4.74 21.22 -5.75
C GLU A 177 -3.22 21.30 -5.62
N ARG A 178 -2.71 21.93 -4.55
CA ARG A 178 -1.28 21.94 -4.23
C ARG A 178 -0.74 20.54 -4.04
N LEU A 179 -1.41 19.70 -3.24
CA LEU A 179 -1.00 18.29 -3.04
C LEU A 179 -1.01 17.51 -4.35
N ARG A 180 -2.03 17.71 -5.19
CA ARG A 180 -2.10 17.11 -6.53
C ARG A 180 -0.87 17.48 -7.37
N ASP A 181 -0.50 18.75 -7.39
CA ASP A 181 0.59 19.24 -8.23
C ASP A 181 1.96 18.81 -7.69
N GLN A 182 2.13 18.72 -6.37
CA GLN A 182 3.30 18.10 -5.74
C GLN A 182 3.41 16.62 -6.12
N GLY A 183 2.32 15.86 -6.01
CA GLY A 183 2.30 14.45 -6.41
C GLY A 183 2.62 14.23 -7.88
N ARG A 184 2.11 15.09 -8.78
CA ARG A 184 2.46 15.06 -10.21
C ARG A 184 3.93 15.33 -10.46
N ALA A 185 4.48 16.35 -9.82
CA ALA A 185 5.89 16.69 -9.95
C ALA A 185 6.79 15.53 -9.44
N ARG A 186 6.43 14.91 -8.30
CA ARG A 186 7.16 13.75 -7.76
C ARG A 186 7.11 12.57 -8.74
N ALA A 187 5.94 12.22 -9.24
CA ALA A 187 5.78 11.14 -10.20
C ALA A 187 6.54 11.39 -11.50
N GLN A 188 6.55 12.63 -12.00
CA GLN A 188 7.32 13.00 -13.21
C GLN A 188 8.82 12.85 -13.00
N ARG A 189 9.36 13.30 -11.87
CA ARG A 189 10.78 13.11 -11.52
C ARG A 189 11.14 11.63 -11.46
N TRP A 190 10.32 10.84 -10.75
CA TRP A 190 10.51 9.40 -10.64
C TRP A 190 10.49 8.70 -12.01
N LEU A 191 9.52 9.05 -12.87
CA LEU A 191 9.42 8.48 -14.22
C LEU A 191 10.61 8.87 -15.12
N ALA A 192 11.12 10.09 -15.01
CA ALA A 192 12.29 10.53 -15.76
C ALA A 192 13.55 9.72 -15.34
N GLU A 193 13.70 9.43 -14.06
CA GLU A 193 14.85 8.71 -13.51
C GLU A 193 14.74 7.19 -13.66
N HIS A 194 13.55 6.63 -13.38
CA HIS A 194 13.35 5.20 -13.22
C HIS A 194 12.42 4.56 -14.26
N GLY A 195 11.71 5.34 -15.06
CA GLY A 195 10.72 4.84 -16.01
C GLY A 195 11.26 3.78 -16.98
N ALA A 196 12.53 3.93 -17.42
CA ALA A 196 13.19 2.96 -18.28
C ALA A 196 13.51 1.61 -17.58
N SER A 197 13.40 1.54 -16.25
CA SER A 197 13.63 0.32 -15.47
C SER A 197 12.39 -0.57 -15.42
N ILE A 198 11.19 0.00 -15.60
CA ILE A 198 9.92 -0.76 -15.60
C ILE A 198 9.98 -1.84 -16.68
N GLY A 199 9.59 -3.06 -16.33
CA GLY A 199 9.65 -4.22 -17.21
C GLY A 199 11.05 -4.85 -17.33
N ARG A 200 12.09 -4.24 -16.78
CA ARG A 200 13.50 -4.69 -16.93
C ARG A 200 14.16 -5.06 -15.61
N ARG A 201 14.12 -4.17 -14.63
CA ARG A 201 14.79 -4.37 -13.32
C ARG A 201 14.02 -3.66 -12.21
N ALA A 202 14.13 -4.15 -10.99
CA ALA A 202 13.64 -3.45 -9.80
C ALA A 202 14.41 -2.12 -9.60
N THR A 203 13.76 -1.12 -9.03
CA THR A 203 14.38 0.15 -8.62
C THR A 203 14.55 0.26 -7.12
N VAL A 204 13.94 -0.65 -6.38
CA VAL A 204 14.07 -0.77 -4.93
C VAL A 204 14.17 -2.23 -4.53
N ASP A 205 14.97 -2.50 -3.52
CA ASP A 205 15.07 -3.79 -2.85
C ASP A 205 14.23 -3.73 -1.56
N LEU A 206 13.10 -4.43 -1.55
CA LEU A 206 12.22 -4.46 -0.39
C LEU A 206 12.88 -5.09 0.83
N ALA A 207 13.76 -6.08 0.65
CA ALA A 207 14.45 -6.73 1.76
C ALA A 207 15.35 -5.75 2.50
N ARG A 208 16.11 -4.94 1.75
CA ARG A 208 16.96 -3.89 2.35
C ARG A 208 16.15 -2.74 2.95
N LEU A 209 14.99 -2.43 2.34
CA LEU A 209 14.18 -1.30 2.75
C LEU A 209 13.40 -1.55 4.03
N TYR A 210 12.91 -2.80 4.21
CA TYR A 210 12.04 -3.20 5.32
C TYR A 210 12.68 -4.24 6.23
N ALA A 211 13.99 -4.49 6.10
CA ALA A 211 14.73 -5.34 7.03
C ALA A 211 14.61 -4.82 8.47
N PRO A 212 14.43 -5.70 9.46
CA PRO A 212 14.45 -5.27 10.85
C PRO A 212 15.80 -4.65 11.20
N PRO A 213 15.84 -3.63 12.07
CA PRO A 213 17.09 -3.02 12.51
C PRO A 213 18.04 -4.07 13.09
N GLY A 214 19.27 -4.14 12.58
CA GLY A 214 20.27 -5.11 13.02
C GLY A 214 20.34 -6.43 12.22
N ALA A 215 19.46 -6.66 11.25
CA ALA A 215 19.60 -7.75 10.29
C ALA A 215 20.58 -7.32 9.17
N SER A 216 21.84 -7.12 9.53
CA SER A 216 22.91 -7.00 8.52
C SER A 216 23.30 -8.40 8.08
N ALA A 217 23.18 -8.65 6.78
CA ALA A 217 23.65 -9.87 6.12
C ALA A 217 25.15 -10.10 6.29
#